data_6f9ea509c5583247c12df08ed1f10868
#
_entry.id   6f9ea509c5583247c12df08ed1f10868
#
_cell.length_a   1.000
_cell.length_b   1.000
_cell.length_c   1.000
_cell.angle_alpha   90.00
_cell.angle_beta   90.00
_cell.angle_gamma   90.00
#
_symmetry.space_group_name_H-M   'P 1'
#
loop_
_entity.id
_entity.type
_entity.pdbx_description
1 polymer ?
#
loop_
_entity_poly.entity_id
_entity_poly.type
_entity_poly.pdbx_seq_one_letter_code
_entity_poly.pdbx_strand_id
1 'polypeptide(L)'
;MLRRFALLFLAGIALATSAFAADERIDPWQPRFGRTRPLIAVLGQNAGTELIDFFVPYGVLVESGVADVMAVATDPGPIRMRPALRMQPHATVAAFDERFPEGADYVVVPAVTESHQSDPALLAWLRAQAAKGATVVSICDGAIVAANAGLFDGHRATGHWATQAQREREHPATHWERNTRWVADGKVVSSAGVAAAIPTSFALIEAIAGRDVAQATAARLGIDGWDAHHDSEQFRLDARTVFTYATNRWLMPEERVELSIADGIDDIALALTVDTWARTLRSPIAVVFETVSPLRTRHALTLLPQEAPAGEARRLPPLDGVPTMQALDLALAGIRNNFGDATARFVALQLEYPKGYAR
;
A
#
# COMPACT_ATOMS: atom_id res chain seq x y z
N MET A 1 -69.07 30.22 18.19
CA MET A 1 -68.68 29.22 17.21
C MET A 1 -67.14 29.23 17.10
N LEU A 2 -66.47 28.42 17.90
CA LEU A 2 -65.00 28.29 17.88
C LEU A 2 -64.62 27.08 17.00
N ARG A 3 -63.94 27.36 15.91
CA ARG A 3 -63.28 26.31 15.12
C ARG A 3 -61.84 26.12 15.64
N ARG A 4 -61.57 24.93 16.20
CA ARG A 4 -60.23 24.48 16.58
C ARG A 4 -59.56 23.88 15.33
N PHE A 5 -58.46 24.47 14.90
CA PHE A 5 -57.53 23.87 13.94
C PHE A 5 -56.54 22.98 14.71
N ALA A 6 -56.58 21.68 14.45
CA ALA A 6 -55.54 20.72 14.91
C ALA A 6 -54.45 20.65 13.84
N LEU A 7 -53.25 21.11 14.18
CA LEU A 7 -52.04 20.90 13.39
C LEU A 7 -51.48 19.52 13.73
N LEU A 8 -51.52 18.59 12.77
CA LEU A 8 -50.81 17.32 12.82
C LEU A 8 -49.34 17.56 12.40
N PHE A 9 -48.42 17.47 13.37
CA PHE A 9 -47.00 17.40 13.12
C PHE A 9 -46.69 15.94 12.72
N LEU A 10 -46.43 15.65 11.45
CA LEU A 10 -45.79 14.42 10.98
C LEU A 10 -44.29 14.55 11.24
N ALA A 11 -43.81 13.95 12.32
CA ALA A 11 -42.40 13.74 12.53
C ALA A 11 -41.93 12.60 11.58
N GLY A 12 -41.28 12.99 10.48
CA GLY A 12 -40.57 12.06 9.61
C GLY A 12 -39.33 11.52 10.35
N ILE A 13 -39.41 10.29 10.82
CA ILE A 13 -38.23 9.55 11.30
C ILE A 13 -37.44 9.20 10.05
N ALA A 14 -36.38 9.93 9.77
CA ALA A 14 -35.36 9.52 8.83
C ALA A 14 -34.63 8.32 9.44
N LEU A 15 -34.97 7.12 9.02
CA LEU A 15 -34.19 5.93 9.23
C LEU A 15 -32.87 6.14 8.49
N ALA A 16 -31.81 6.56 9.20
CA ALA A 16 -30.47 6.44 8.71
C ALA A 16 -30.19 4.93 8.58
N THR A 17 -30.38 4.38 7.40
CA THR A 17 -29.84 3.08 7.04
C THR A 17 -28.33 3.20 7.13
N SER A 18 -27.74 2.67 8.20
CA SER A 18 -26.32 2.33 8.21
C SER A 18 -26.16 1.37 7.03
N ALA A 19 -25.66 1.86 5.91
CA ALA A 19 -25.18 1.01 4.85
C ALA A 19 -24.02 0.24 5.47
N PHE A 20 -24.27 -1.02 5.88
CA PHE A 20 -23.21 -1.98 6.08
C PHE A 20 -22.40 -1.93 4.80
N ALA A 21 -21.08 -1.70 4.90
CA ALA A 21 -20.19 -1.82 3.75
C ALA A 21 -20.53 -3.16 3.09
N ALA A 22 -21.05 -3.10 1.87
CA ALA A 22 -21.29 -4.29 1.09
C ALA A 22 -19.98 -5.06 1.07
N ASP A 23 -20.05 -6.38 1.15
CA ASP A 23 -18.90 -7.29 1.17
C ASP A 23 -18.11 -7.05 -0.13
N GLU A 24 -17.17 -6.08 -0.10
CA GLU A 24 -16.40 -5.66 -1.29
C GLU A 24 -15.57 -6.84 -1.77
N ARG A 25 -15.86 -7.30 -2.97
CA ARG A 25 -15.18 -8.45 -3.57
C ARG A 25 -14.59 -8.07 -4.91
N ILE A 26 -13.35 -8.47 -5.11
CA ILE A 26 -12.70 -8.42 -6.42
C ILE A 26 -13.28 -9.53 -7.27
N ASP A 27 -13.61 -9.23 -8.53
CA ASP A 27 -14.15 -10.22 -9.46
C ASP A 27 -13.20 -11.42 -9.61
N PRO A 28 -13.72 -12.66 -9.61
CA PRO A 28 -12.91 -13.85 -9.77
C PRO A 28 -12.10 -13.81 -11.07
N TRP A 29 -10.81 -14.16 -10.98
CA TRP A 29 -9.94 -14.25 -12.15
C TRP A 29 -10.48 -15.26 -13.15
N GLN A 30 -10.48 -14.87 -14.42
CA GLN A 30 -10.83 -15.73 -15.53
C GLN A 30 -9.59 -16.00 -16.37
N PRO A 31 -9.24 -17.30 -16.62
CA PRO A 31 -8.11 -17.63 -17.48
C PRO A 31 -8.26 -17.02 -18.88
N ARG A 32 -7.16 -16.41 -19.36
CA ARG A 32 -7.10 -15.84 -20.69
C ARG A 32 -5.72 -16.07 -21.31
N PHE A 33 -5.62 -15.99 -22.61
CA PHE A 33 -4.39 -16.19 -23.38
C PHE A 33 -3.71 -17.56 -23.13
N GLY A 34 -4.50 -18.59 -22.75
CA GLY A 34 -3.96 -19.92 -22.43
C GLY A 34 -3.20 -20.01 -21.10
N ARG A 35 -3.21 -18.98 -20.28
CA ARG A 35 -2.56 -18.98 -18.97
C ARG A 35 -3.35 -19.81 -17.98
N THR A 36 -2.63 -20.66 -17.23
CA THR A 36 -3.19 -21.43 -16.10
C THR A 36 -3.00 -20.72 -14.75
N ARG A 37 -2.19 -19.66 -14.73
CA ARG A 37 -1.93 -18.76 -13.60
C ARG A 37 -1.94 -17.33 -14.12
N PRO A 38 -2.50 -16.37 -13.38
CA PRO A 38 -2.45 -14.98 -13.82
C PRO A 38 -1.03 -14.43 -13.81
N LEU A 39 -0.73 -13.57 -14.76
CA LEU A 39 0.47 -12.75 -14.79
C LEU A 39 0.19 -11.41 -14.13
N ILE A 40 0.93 -11.11 -13.07
CA ILE A 40 0.78 -9.88 -12.29
C ILE A 40 2.04 -9.03 -12.45
N ALA A 41 1.87 -7.80 -12.91
CA ALA A 41 2.94 -6.80 -12.92
C ALA A 41 2.78 -5.87 -11.72
N VAL A 42 3.79 -5.79 -10.85
CA VAL A 42 3.90 -4.77 -9.81
C VAL A 42 4.76 -3.65 -10.36
N LEU A 43 4.13 -2.50 -10.61
CA LEU A 43 4.73 -1.40 -11.38
C LEU A 43 5.48 -0.43 -10.46
N GLY A 44 6.74 -0.16 -10.75
CA GLY A 44 7.56 0.82 -10.06
C GLY A 44 8.02 1.94 -10.98
N GLN A 45 8.01 3.17 -10.46
CA GLN A 45 8.63 4.33 -11.09
C GLN A 45 10.04 4.51 -10.53
N ASN A 46 11.05 4.58 -11.41
CA ASN A 46 12.46 4.49 -11.01
C ASN A 46 12.92 5.61 -10.05
N ALA A 47 12.37 6.83 -10.18
CA ALA A 47 12.77 7.97 -9.35
C ALA A 47 12.27 7.88 -7.90
N GLY A 48 11.21 7.10 -7.64
CA GLY A 48 10.73 6.86 -6.29
C GLY A 48 9.37 6.19 -6.23
N THR A 49 9.35 4.98 -5.67
CA THR A 49 8.16 4.17 -5.42
C THR A 49 8.04 3.89 -3.93
N GLU A 50 6.83 3.91 -3.39
CA GLU A 50 6.55 3.65 -1.99
C GLU A 50 6.83 2.19 -1.63
N LEU A 51 7.57 1.98 -0.55
CA LEU A 51 8.15 0.68 -0.22
C LEU A 51 7.09 -0.36 0.16
N ILE A 52 6.20 -0.03 1.10
CA ILE A 52 5.15 -0.96 1.55
C ILE A 52 4.17 -1.24 0.42
N ASP A 53 3.75 -0.21 -0.31
CA ASP A 53 2.77 -0.33 -1.40
C ASP A 53 3.24 -1.27 -2.52
N PHE A 54 4.56 -1.41 -2.68
CA PHE A 54 5.17 -2.30 -3.66
C PHE A 54 5.49 -3.68 -3.06
N PHE A 55 6.24 -3.73 -1.95
CA PHE A 55 6.81 -4.97 -1.42
C PHE A 55 5.75 -5.86 -0.78
N VAL A 56 4.75 -5.29 -0.11
CA VAL A 56 3.71 -6.09 0.54
C VAL A 56 2.85 -6.83 -0.48
N PRO A 57 2.23 -6.17 -1.48
CA PRO A 57 1.48 -6.91 -2.50
C PRO A 57 2.35 -7.89 -3.27
N TYR A 58 3.58 -7.49 -3.65
CA TYR A 58 4.51 -8.37 -4.35
C TYR A 58 4.80 -9.63 -3.52
N GLY A 59 5.25 -9.48 -2.29
CA GLY A 59 5.65 -10.59 -1.43
C GLY A 59 4.48 -11.51 -1.06
N VAL A 60 3.31 -10.94 -0.72
CA VAL A 60 2.08 -11.70 -0.41
C VAL A 60 1.63 -12.54 -1.62
N LEU A 61 1.66 -11.96 -2.81
CA LEU A 61 1.28 -12.66 -4.04
C LEU A 61 2.28 -13.76 -4.41
N VAL A 62 3.58 -13.53 -4.25
CA VAL A 62 4.62 -14.56 -4.46
C VAL A 62 4.49 -15.69 -3.43
N GLU A 63 4.32 -15.36 -2.13
CA GLU A 63 4.12 -16.33 -1.04
C GLU A 63 2.91 -17.22 -1.27
N SER A 64 1.85 -16.69 -1.88
CA SER A 64 0.64 -17.46 -2.19
C SER A 64 0.87 -18.57 -3.23
N GLY A 65 1.82 -18.36 -4.12
CA GLY A 65 2.11 -19.29 -5.22
C GLY A 65 1.03 -19.37 -6.31
N VAL A 66 0.01 -18.51 -6.29
CA VAL A 66 -1.14 -18.60 -7.23
C VAL A 66 -0.95 -17.84 -8.54
N ALA A 67 0.09 -17.01 -8.64
CA ALA A 67 0.33 -16.12 -9.77
C ALA A 67 1.80 -16.11 -10.18
N ASP A 68 2.07 -15.69 -11.40
CA ASP A 68 3.40 -15.31 -11.86
C ASP A 68 3.54 -13.80 -11.65
N VAL A 69 4.38 -13.40 -10.69
CA VAL A 69 4.50 -12.01 -10.24
C VAL A 69 5.82 -11.41 -10.72
N MET A 70 5.75 -10.25 -11.35
CA MET A 70 6.93 -9.54 -11.86
C MET A 70 7.02 -8.13 -11.31
N ALA A 71 8.20 -7.76 -10.82
CA ALA A 71 8.58 -6.39 -10.54
C ALA A 71 8.97 -5.69 -11.84
N VAL A 72 8.22 -4.65 -12.25
CA VAL A 72 8.39 -3.97 -13.54
C VAL A 72 8.69 -2.50 -13.30
N ALA A 73 9.68 -1.95 -13.98
CA ALA A 73 10.06 -0.54 -13.89
C ALA A 73 9.73 0.24 -15.16
N THR A 74 9.46 1.54 -15.04
CA THR A 74 9.23 2.41 -16.20
C THR A 74 10.45 2.49 -17.10
N ASP A 75 11.65 2.59 -16.51
CA ASP A 75 12.91 2.84 -17.22
C ASP A 75 13.99 1.79 -16.87
N PRO A 76 15.06 1.66 -17.67
CA PRO A 76 16.22 0.87 -17.33
C PRO A 76 16.88 1.34 -16.02
N GLY A 77 17.37 0.37 -15.24
CA GLY A 77 18.07 0.62 -13.97
C GLY A 77 17.22 0.31 -12.74
N PRO A 78 17.74 0.58 -11.56
CA PRO A 78 17.07 0.23 -10.31
C PRO A 78 15.90 1.17 -10.00
N ILE A 79 14.89 0.63 -9.32
CA ILE A 79 13.84 1.42 -8.68
C ILE A 79 14.36 1.93 -7.34
N ARG A 80 14.24 3.22 -7.11
CA ARG A 80 14.43 3.82 -5.79
C ARG A 80 13.17 3.58 -4.95
N MET A 81 13.28 2.67 -4.00
CA MET A 81 12.21 2.43 -3.04
C MET A 81 12.33 3.47 -1.91
N ARG A 82 11.25 4.16 -1.64
CA ARG A 82 11.21 5.10 -0.52
C ARG A 82 10.66 4.40 0.72
N PRO A 83 11.33 4.58 1.87
CA PRO A 83 12.36 5.60 2.13
C PRO A 83 13.81 5.19 1.86
N ALA A 84 14.21 3.93 1.87
CA ALA A 84 15.62 3.65 2.12
C ALA A 84 16.20 2.43 1.37
N LEU A 85 15.64 2.06 0.23
CA LEU A 85 16.11 0.89 -0.52
C LEU A 85 16.27 1.19 -2.00
N ARG A 86 17.08 0.39 -2.67
CA ARG A 86 17.18 0.31 -4.14
C ARG A 86 16.98 -1.14 -4.55
N MET A 87 16.10 -1.35 -5.52
CA MET A 87 15.75 -2.67 -6.00
C MET A 87 15.98 -2.77 -7.50
N GLN A 88 16.56 -3.89 -7.95
CA GLN A 88 16.65 -4.22 -9.38
C GLN A 88 15.32 -4.83 -9.82
N PRO A 89 14.60 -4.22 -10.80
CA PRO A 89 13.38 -4.81 -11.33
C PRO A 89 13.67 -6.06 -12.16
N HIS A 90 12.66 -6.92 -12.35
CA HIS A 90 12.75 -8.11 -13.21
C HIS A 90 12.75 -7.72 -14.70
N ALA A 91 12.05 -6.63 -15.06
CA ALA A 91 11.96 -6.11 -16.41
C ALA A 91 11.67 -4.62 -16.41
N THR A 92 11.95 -3.95 -17.51
CA THR A 92 11.33 -2.67 -17.84
C THR A 92 9.95 -2.90 -18.46
N VAL A 93 9.11 -1.86 -18.53
CA VAL A 93 7.81 -1.91 -19.23
C VAL A 93 7.97 -2.33 -20.69
N ALA A 94 9.04 -1.89 -21.36
CA ALA A 94 9.34 -2.28 -22.75
C ALA A 94 9.69 -3.77 -22.87
N ALA A 95 10.57 -4.27 -22.02
CA ALA A 95 10.93 -5.70 -21.99
C ALA A 95 9.76 -6.60 -21.55
N PHE A 96 8.88 -6.09 -20.68
CA PHE A 96 7.65 -6.77 -20.32
C PHE A 96 6.71 -6.91 -21.50
N ASP A 97 6.46 -5.83 -22.25
CA ASP A 97 5.56 -5.85 -23.42
C ASP A 97 6.10 -6.70 -24.58
N GLU A 98 7.43 -6.73 -24.76
CA GLU A 98 8.06 -7.64 -25.73
C GLU A 98 7.84 -9.11 -25.37
N ARG A 99 7.98 -9.46 -24.09
CA ARG A 99 7.80 -10.82 -23.58
C ARG A 99 6.33 -11.25 -23.50
N PHE A 100 5.43 -10.31 -23.19
CA PHE A 100 4.01 -10.55 -22.97
C PHE A 100 3.15 -9.56 -23.78
N PRO A 101 3.09 -9.70 -25.10
CA PRO A 101 2.39 -8.75 -25.97
C PRO A 101 0.89 -8.66 -25.68
N GLU A 102 0.28 -9.71 -25.11
CA GLU A 102 -1.12 -9.71 -24.68
C GLU A 102 -1.35 -8.92 -23.38
N GLY A 103 -0.28 -8.54 -22.68
CA GLY A 103 -0.32 -7.80 -21.42
C GLY A 103 -0.48 -8.66 -20.17
N ALA A 104 -0.54 -7.99 -19.03
CA ALA A 104 -0.76 -8.58 -17.72
C ALA A 104 -2.25 -8.95 -17.49
N ASP A 105 -2.51 -9.84 -16.54
CA ASP A 105 -3.86 -10.05 -16.00
C ASP A 105 -4.21 -9.02 -14.93
N TYR A 106 -3.20 -8.66 -14.11
CA TYR A 106 -3.30 -7.61 -13.11
C TYR A 106 -2.10 -6.68 -13.17
N VAL A 107 -2.32 -5.40 -12.92
CA VAL A 107 -1.25 -4.41 -12.69
C VAL A 107 -1.46 -3.80 -11.32
N VAL A 108 -0.51 -4.04 -10.41
CA VAL A 108 -0.48 -3.39 -9.10
C VAL A 108 0.26 -2.06 -9.24
N VAL A 109 -0.37 -0.97 -8.79
CA VAL A 109 0.12 0.40 -8.92
C VAL A 109 0.35 0.99 -7.54
N PRO A 110 1.58 0.96 -7.01
CA PRO A 110 1.96 1.62 -5.77
C PRO A 110 1.90 3.16 -5.88
N ALA A 111 1.91 3.84 -4.74
CA ALA A 111 2.19 5.26 -4.72
C ALA A 111 3.63 5.53 -5.21
N VAL A 112 3.78 6.62 -5.94
CA VAL A 112 5.07 7.10 -6.44
C VAL A 112 5.34 8.52 -5.94
N THR A 113 6.56 9.01 -6.12
CA THR A 113 6.89 10.40 -5.78
C THR A 113 5.93 11.36 -6.47
N GLU A 114 5.41 12.35 -5.75
CA GLU A 114 4.38 13.29 -6.22
C GLU A 114 4.72 13.90 -7.60
N SER A 115 5.97 14.31 -7.81
CA SER A 115 6.43 14.85 -9.09
C SER A 115 6.36 13.86 -10.28
N HIS A 116 6.13 12.58 -10.02
CA HIS A 116 6.07 11.50 -11.04
C HIS A 116 4.70 10.83 -11.14
N GLN A 117 3.70 11.29 -10.37
CA GLN A 117 2.33 10.78 -10.47
C GLN A 117 1.67 11.02 -11.83
N SER A 118 2.22 11.96 -12.60
CA SER A 118 1.79 12.28 -13.97
C SER A 118 2.86 11.97 -15.02
N ASP A 119 3.81 11.07 -14.72
CA ASP A 119 4.82 10.61 -15.67
C ASP A 119 4.15 10.04 -16.93
N PRO A 120 4.40 10.62 -18.11
CA PRO A 120 3.70 10.22 -19.34
C PRO A 120 3.94 8.76 -19.74
N ALA A 121 5.15 8.23 -19.51
CA ALA A 121 5.48 6.84 -19.83
C ALA A 121 4.74 5.86 -18.90
N LEU A 122 4.74 6.16 -17.60
CA LEU A 122 3.99 5.41 -16.58
C LEU A 122 2.49 5.35 -16.94
N LEU A 123 1.87 6.52 -17.18
CA LEU A 123 0.43 6.61 -17.47
C LEU A 123 0.08 5.96 -18.83
N ALA A 124 0.92 6.11 -19.84
CA ALA A 124 0.70 5.50 -21.16
C ALA A 124 0.71 3.97 -21.06
N TRP A 125 1.70 3.41 -20.37
CA TRP A 125 1.79 1.97 -20.19
C TRP A 125 0.61 1.41 -19.39
N LEU A 126 0.23 2.10 -18.29
CA LEU A 126 -0.91 1.69 -17.47
C LEU A 126 -2.22 1.67 -18.30
N ARG A 127 -2.46 2.71 -19.10
CA ARG A 127 -3.60 2.73 -20.05
C ARG A 127 -3.54 1.60 -21.06
N ALA A 128 -2.37 1.30 -21.57
CA ALA A 128 -2.19 0.21 -22.55
C ALA A 128 -2.50 -1.15 -21.93
N GLN A 129 -2.06 -1.42 -20.69
CA GLN A 129 -2.39 -2.67 -19.98
C GLN A 129 -3.89 -2.77 -19.68
N ALA A 130 -4.52 -1.69 -19.23
CA ALA A 130 -5.96 -1.63 -19.00
C ALA A 130 -6.75 -1.90 -20.32
N ALA A 131 -6.33 -1.29 -21.43
CA ALA A 131 -6.94 -1.52 -22.75
C ALA A 131 -6.79 -2.98 -23.24
N LYS A 132 -5.73 -3.67 -22.85
CA LYS A 132 -5.54 -5.11 -23.05
C LYS A 132 -6.40 -5.95 -22.09
N GLY A 133 -7.14 -5.32 -21.18
CA GLY A 133 -8.09 -5.94 -20.23
C GLY A 133 -7.47 -6.38 -18.91
N ALA A 134 -6.30 -5.86 -18.54
CA ALA A 134 -5.75 -6.05 -17.20
C ALA A 134 -6.66 -5.40 -16.14
N THR A 135 -6.77 -6.04 -15.00
CA THR A 135 -7.35 -5.41 -13.80
C THR A 135 -6.27 -4.53 -13.15
N VAL A 136 -6.57 -3.25 -12.97
CA VAL A 136 -5.67 -2.29 -12.31
C VAL A 136 -5.98 -2.27 -10.82
N VAL A 137 -4.96 -2.52 -10.00
CA VAL A 137 -5.05 -2.56 -8.53
C VAL A 137 -4.16 -1.47 -7.96
N SER A 138 -4.73 -0.33 -7.61
CA SER A 138 -3.96 0.77 -7.00
C SER A 138 -3.88 0.61 -5.48
N ILE A 139 -2.72 0.89 -4.93
CA ILE A 139 -2.45 0.88 -3.50
C ILE A 139 -2.19 2.32 -3.04
N CYS A 140 -2.88 2.76 -1.98
CA CYS A 140 -2.64 4.06 -1.36
C CYS A 140 -2.82 5.21 -2.39
N ASP A 141 -1.83 6.09 -2.52
CA ASP A 141 -1.80 7.16 -3.53
C ASP A 141 -1.42 6.68 -4.95
N GLY A 142 -1.24 5.39 -5.17
CA GLY A 142 -1.34 4.79 -6.50
C GLY A 142 -2.69 5.05 -7.16
N ALA A 143 -3.72 5.35 -6.35
CA ALA A 143 -5.03 5.82 -6.81
C ALA A 143 -4.94 7.14 -7.61
N ILE A 144 -4.03 8.05 -7.26
CA ILE A 144 -3.78 9.29 -8.02
C ILE A 144 -3.19 8.96 -9.39
N VAL A 145 -2.25 8.02 -9.46
CA VAL A 145 -1.65 7.56 -10.72
C VAL A 145 -2.72 6.95 -11.64
N ALA A 146 -3.57 6.07 -11.11
CA ALA A 146 -4.65 5.45 -11.86
C ALA A 146 -5.70 6.49 -12.32
N ALA A 147 -6.03 7.46 -11.48
CA ALA A 147 -6.92 8.57 -11.82
C ALA A 147 -6.31 9.51 -12.87
N ASN A 148 -5.01 9.86 -12.76
CA ASN A 148 -4.27 10.61 -13.79
C ASN A 148 -4.21 9.86 -15.15
N ALA A 149 -4.27 8.54 -15.11
CA ALA A 149 -4.41 7.73 -16.32
C ALA A 149 -5.86 7.71 -16.87
N GLY A 150 -6.83 8.33 -16.19
CA GLY A 150 -8.25 8.34 -16.58
C GLY A 150 -8.97 7.02 -16.35
N LEU A 151 -8.38 6.10 -15.57
CA LEU A 151 -8.93 4.76 -15.39
C LEU A 151 -10.06 4.69 -14.35
N PHE A 152 -10.23 5.74 -13.55
CA PHE A 152 -11.25 5.81 -12.52
C PHE A 152 -12.46 6.66 -12.91
N ASP A 153 -12.46 7.28 -14.09
CA ASP A 153 -13.58 8.09 -14.55
C ASP A 153 -14.86 7.25 -14.66
N GLY A 154 -15.91 7.65 -13.92
CA GLY A 154 -17.17 6.94 -13.83
C GLY A 154 -17.16 5.70 -12.92
N HIS A 155 -16.04 5.37 -12.30
CA HIS A 155 -15.90 4.24 -11.38
C HIS A 155 -15.90 4.67 -9.92
N ARG A 156 -16.24 3.72 -9.03
CA ARG A 156 -16.01 3.81 -7.60
C ARG A 156 -14.54 3.59 -7.30
N ALA A 157 -13.95 4.37 -6.40
CA ALA A 157 -12.57 4.21 -5.96
C ALA A 157 -12.34 4.75 -4.55
N THR A 158 -11.26 4.32 -3.92
CA THR A 158 -10.74 4.88 -2.67
C THR A 158 -9.24 5.16 -2.79
N GLY A 159 -8.63 5.71 -1.77
CA GLY A 159 -7.19 5.97 -1.70
C GLY A 159 -6.80 6.49 -0.32
N HIS A 160 -5.56 6.89 -0.14
CA HIS A 160 -5.05 7.34 1.15
C HIS A 160 -5.84 8.52 1.71
N TRP A 161 -6.18 8.48 3.01
CA TRP A 161 -7.01 9.50 3.67
C TRP A 161 -6.48 10.93 3.52
N ALA A 162 -5.15 11.12 3.55
CA ALA A 162 -4.54 12.45 3.54
C ALA A 162 -4.72 13.19 2.21
N THR A 163 -4.90 12.47 1.10
CA THR A 163 -5.08 13.04 -0.24
C THR A 163 -6.54 13.07 -0.70
N GLN A 164 -7.49 12.72 0.18
CA GLN A 164 -8.92 12.66 -0.15
C GLN A 164 -9.44 13.94 -0.81
N ALA A 165 -9.21 15.10 -0.18
CA ALA A 165 -9.65 16.38 -0.71
C ALA A 165 -8.99 16.76 -2.05
N GLN A 166 -7.74 16.34 -2.26
CA GLN A 166 -7.04 16.52 -3.53
C GLN A 166 -7.69 15.67 -4.62
N ARG A 167 -7.90 14.39 -4.37
CA ARG A 167 -8.52 13.47 -5.33
C ARG A 167 -9.93 13.90 -5.73
N GLU A 168 -10.78 14.30 -4.75
CA GLU A 168 -12.13 14.80 -5.01
C GLU A 168 -12.11 16.05 -5.90
N ARG A 169 -11.13 16.95 -5.70
CA ARG A 169 -11.01 18.19 -6.48
C ARG A 169 -10.45 17.95 -7.88
N GLU A 170 -9.44 17.08 -8.01
CA GLU A 170 -8.69 16.91 -9.26
C GLU A 170 -9.34 15.86 -10.18
N HIS A 171 -10.07 14.90 -9.60
CA HIS A 171 -10.74 13.81 -10.31
C HIS A 171 -12.23 13.73 -9.95
N PRO A 172 -13.04 14.76 -10.30
CA PRO A 172 -14.46 14.83 -9.91
C PRO A 172 -15.34 13.81 -10.67
N ALA A 173 -14.83 13.19 -11.74
CA ALA A 173 -15.53 12.12 -12.47
C ALA A 173 -15.47 10.76 -11.75
N THR A 174 -14.62 10.60 -10.74
CA THR A 174 -14.49 9.39 -9.93
C THR A 174 -15.42 9.47 -8.71
N HIS A 175 -16.09 8.37 -8.39
CA HIS A 175 -16.90 8.24 -7.19
C HIS A 175 -16.04 7.81 -6.00
N TRP A 176 -15.46 8.79 -5.29
CA TRP A 176 -14.55 8.53 -4.18
C TRP A 176 -15.29 8.05 -2.94
N GLU A 177 -14.95 6.84 -2.47
CA GLU A 177 -15.54 6.21 -1.29
C GLU A 177 -14.65 6.31 -0.06
N ARG A 178 -15.30 6.31 1.10
CA ARG A 178 -14.68 6.29 2.44
C ARG A 178 -15.16 5.06 3.19
N ASN A 179 -14.60 4.82 4.34
CA ASN A 179 -14.98 3.73 5.25
C ASN A 179 -14.85 2.34 4.61
N THR A 180 -13.92 2.21 3.69
CA THR A 180 -13.56 0.92 3.07
C THR A 180 -12.06 0.83 2.88
N ARG A 181 -11.48 -0.35 3.13
CA ARG A 181 -10.05 -0.61 2.89
C ARG A 181 -9.73 -0.78 1.43
N TRP A 182 -10.66 -1.30 0.64
CA TRP A 182 -10.57 -1.34 -0.82
C TRP A 182 -11.95 -1.18 -1.43
N VAL A 183 -11.96 -0.74 -2.66
CA VAL A 183 -13.12 -0.70 -3.56
C VAL A 183 -12.77 -1.52 -4.79
N ALA A 184 -13.68 -2.38 -5.21
CA ALA A 184 -13.61 -3.10 -6.47
C ALA A 184 -14.77 -2.70 -7.36
N ASP A 185 -14.47 -2.23 -8.57
CA ASP A 185 -15.48 -1.84 -9.56
C ASP A 185 -15.06 -2.33 -10.94
N GLY A 186 -15.46 -3.57 -11.27
CA GLY A 186 -15.10 -4.25 -12.50
C GLY A 186 -13.58 -4.48 -12.62
N LYS A 187 -12.94 -3.81 -13.57
CA LYS A 187 -11.51 -3.94 -13.85
C LYS A 187 -10.63 -2.92 -13.12
N VAL A 188 -11.18 -2.19 -12.17
CA VAL A 188 -10.44 -1.28 -11.31
C VAL A 188 -10.64 -1.64 -9.85
N VAL A 189 -9.54 -1.73 -9.13
CA VAL A 189 -9.49 -1.96 -7.68
C VAL A 189 -8.61 -0.88 -7.08
N SER A 190 -9.03 -0.31 -5.97
CA SER A 190 -8.26 0.70 -5.26
C SER A 190 -8.26 0.43 -3.77
N SER A 191 -7.13 0.63 -3.10
CA SER A 191 -7.06 0.50 -1.65
C SER A 191 -6.90 1.86 -0.97
N ALA A 192 -7.35 1.94 0.28
CA ALA A 192 -7.05 3.02 1.20
C ALA A 192 -5.54 3.11 1.49
N GLY A 193 -5.12 3.66 2.64
CA GLY A 193 -3.71 3.91 2.92
C GLY A 193 -2.84 2.67 3.03
N VAL A 194 -1.60 2.92 3.36
CA VAL A 194 -0.48 1.98 3.30
C VAL A 194 -0.77 0.61 3.93
N ALA A 195 -1.37 0.61 5.14
CA ALA A 195 -1.72 -0.65 5.83
C ALA A 195 -2.79 -1.47 5.10
N ALA A 196 -3.61 -0.86 4.25
CA ALA A 196 -4.62 -1.55 3.45
C ALA A 196 -4.01 -2.39 2.30
N ALA A 197 -2.72 -2.23 2.00
CA ALA A 197 -2.01 -3.11 1.07
C ALA A 197 -2.10 -4.59 1.49
N ILE A 198 -2.07 -4.85 2.81
CA ILE A 198 -2.13 -6.21 3.37
C ILE A 198 -3.49 -6.87 3.04
N PRO A 199 -4.65 -6.38 3.54
CA PRO A 199 -5.94 -7.02 3.29
C PRO A 199 -6.33 -7.02 1.81
N THR A 200 -5.95 -6.00 1.03
CA THR A 200 -6.21 -5.95 -0.41
C THR A 200 -5.45 -7.06 -1.16
N SER A 201 -4.23 -7.37 -0.75
CA SER A 201 -3.46 -8.48 -1.34
C SER A 201 -4.13 -9.83 -1.09
N PHE A 202 -4.69 -10.07 0.10
CA PHE A 202 -5.45 -11.29 0.39
C PHE A 202 -6.78 -11.34 -0.36
N ALA A 203 -7.48 -10.22 -0.50
CA ALA A 203 -8.68 -10.15 -1.33
C ALA A 203 -8.37 -10.48 -2.81
N LEU A 204 -7.19 -10.07 -3.31
CA LEU A 204 -6.75 -10.43 -4.66
C LEU A 204 -6.43 -11.93 -4.77
N ILE A 205 -5.78 -12.55 -3.78
CA ILE A 205 -5.56 -14.00 -3.76
C ILE A 205 -6.91 -14.74 -3.72
N GLU A 206 -7.87 -14.25 -2.92
CA GLU A 206 -9.21 -14.82 -2.86
C GLU A 206 -9.91 -14.79 -4.25
N ALA A 207 -9.78 -13.69 -4.99
CA ALA A 207 -10.31 -13.55 -6.33
C ALA A 207 -9.61 -14.49 -7.35
N ILE A 208 -8.33 -14.78 -7.17
CA ILE A 208 -7.54 -15.64 -8.07
C ILE A 208 -7.78 -17.13 -7.79
N ALA A 209 -7.74 -17.52 -6.52
CA ALA A 209 -7.64 -18.94 -6.13
C ALA A 209 -8.65 -19.38 -5.05
N GLY A 210 -9.54 -18.49 -4.63
CA GLY A 210 -10.56 -18.75 -3.63
C GLY A 210 -10.12 -18.52 -2.18
N ARG A 211 -11.12 -18.47 -1.29
CA ARG A 211 -10.98 -18.10 0.12
C ARG A 211 -10.00 -18.99 0.89
N ASP A 212 -10.06 -20.31 0.66
CA ASP A 212 -9.24 -21.27 1.40
C ASP A 212 -7.75 -21.06 1.14
N VAL A 213 -7.36 -20.79 -0.10
CA VAL A 213 -5.97 -20.51 -0.46
C VAL A 213 -5.49 -19.18 0.13
N ALA A 214 -6.34 -18.15 0.07
CA ALA A 214 -6.06 -16.87 0.70
C ALA A 214 -5.88 -17.01 2.22
N GLN A 215 -6.72 -17.78 2.89
CA GLN A 215 -6.65 -18.02 4.32
C GLN A 215 -5.42 -18.82 4.72
N ALA A 216 -5.05 -19.85 3.96
CA ALA A 216 -3.81 -20.59 4.17
C ALA A 216 -2.56 -19.72 4.03
N THR A 217 -2.57 -18.78 3.07
CA THR A 217 -1.49 -17.81 2.89
C THR A 217 -1.45 -16.81 4.04
N ALA A 218 -2.59 -16.28 4.46
CA ALA A 218 -2.69 -15.35 5.58
C ALA A 218 -2.15 -15.97 6.88
N ALA A 219 -2.52 -17.23 7.17
CA ALA A 219 -2.02 -17.96 8.33
C ALA A 219 -0.49 -18.14 8.31
N ARG A 220 0.12 -18.44 7.14
CA ARG A 220 1.58 -18.52 7.02
C ARG A 220 2.28 -17.19 7.30
N LEU A 221 1.64 -16.08 6.94
CA LEU A 221 2.18 -14.73 7.16
C LEU A 221 1.81 -14.13 8.53
N GLY A 222 1.03 -14.87 9.34
CA GLY A 222 0.63 -14.44 10.69
C GLY A 222 -0.57 -13.47 10.71
N ILE A 223 -1.50 -13.62 9.77
CA ILE A 223 -2.77 -12.88 9.70
C ILE A 223 -3.94 -13.85 9.91
N ASP A 224 -4.84 -13.52 10.84
CA ASP A 224 -6.00 -14.34 11.15
C ASP A 224 -7.17 -14.13 10.18
N GLY A 225 -7.21 -12.98 9.48
CA GLY A 225 -8.27 -12.66 8.53
C GLY A 225 -8.13 -11.28 7.91
N TRP A 226 -8.96 -11.02 6.91
CA TRP A 226 -9.05 -9.74 6.22
C TRP A 226 -10.51 -9.42 5.87
N ASP A 227 -10.84 -8.15 5.83
CA ASP A 227 -12.12 -7.60 5.41
C ASP A 227 -11.96 -6.20 4.84
N ALA A 228 -12.98 -5.69 4.17
CA ALA A 228 -13.00 -4.35 3.61
C ALA A 228 -13.41 -3.27 4.64
N HIS A 229 -13.77 -3.65 5.87
CA HIS A 229 -14.26 -2.69 6.86
C HIS A 229 -13.16 -1.72 7.28
N HIS A 230 -13.49 -0.43 7.22
CA HIS A 230 -12.59 0.66 7.59
C HIS A 230 -13.38 1.81 8.22
N ASP A 231 -12.81 2.43 9.23
CA ASP A 231 -13.36 3.64 9.82
C ASP A 231 -12.42 4.82 9.48
N SER A 232 -12.71 5.48 8.36
CA SER A 232 -11.89 6.59 7.87
C SER A 232 -11.91 7.81 8.81
N GLU A 233 -12.87 7.92 9.73
CA GLU A 233 -12.93 9.03 10.67
C GLU A 233 -11.86 8.98 11.75
N GLN A 234 -11.24 7.82 11.95
CA GLN A 234 -10.09 7.68 12.83
C GLN A 234 -8.84 8.39 12.28
N PHE A 235 -8.79 8.62 10.96
CA PHE A 235 -7.64 9.16 10.24
C PHE A 235 -7.91 10.58 9.80
N ARG A 236 -7.51 11.52 10.64
CA ARG A 236 -7.64 12.97 10.38
C ARG A 236 -6.54 13.75 11.08
N LEU A 237 -6.20 14.88 10.50
CA LEU A 237 -5.30 15.84 11.14
C LEU A 237 -6.05 16.55 12.28
N ASP A 238 -5.56 16.34 13.49
CA ASP A 238 -5.97 17.11 14.66
C ASP A 238 -4.80 18.01 15.16
N ALA A 239 -5.08 18.89 16.09
CA ALA A 239 -4.07 19.80 16.65
C ALA A 239 -2.89 19.04 17.29
N ARG A 240 -3.13 17.87 17.88
CA ARG A 240 -2.09 17.03 18.50
C ARG A 240 -1.19 16.43 17.43
N THR A 241 -1.76 15.96 16.34
CA THR A 241 -1.01 15.42 15.19
C THR A 241 -0.12 16.49 14.56
N VAL A 242 -0.67 17.70 14.33
CA VAL A 242 0.09 18.84 13.80
C VAL A 242 1.22 19.24 14.76
N PHE A 243 0.94 19.27 16.06
CA PHE A 243 1.97 19.56 17.07
C PHE A 243 3.07 18.48 17.08
N THR A 244 2.71 17.20 17.01
CA THR A 244 3.68 16.10 16.95
C THR A 244 4.54 16.18 15.69
N TYR A 245 3.92 16.47 14.52
CA TYR A 245 4.66 16.72 13.28
C TYR A 245 5.69 17.83 13.45
N ALA A 246 5.25 19.00 13.92
CA ALA A 246 6.13 20.16 14.11
C ALA A 246 7.27 19.86 15.09
N THR A 247 6.94 19.20 16.19
CA THR A 247 7.92 18.82 17.22
C THR A 247 8.95 17.86 16.67
N ASN A 248 8.51 16.78 16.02
CA ASN A 248 9.42 15.78 15.46
C ASN A 248 10.29 16.34 14.34
N ARG A 249 9.73 17.20 13.48
CA ARG A 249 10.43 17.71 12.31
C ARG A 249 11.43 18.82 12.61
N TRP A 250 11.15 19.67 13.61
CA TRP A 250 11.93 20.90 13.84
C TRP A 250 12.51 21.07 15.23
N LEU A 251 11.95 20.43 16.26
CA LEU A 251 12.36 20.70 17.64
C LEU A 251 13.12 19.55 18.28
N MET A 252 12.91 18.32 17.85
CA MET A 252 13.61 17.17 18.39
C MET A 252 14.84 16.82 17.56
N PRO A 253 15.93 16.35 18.19
CA PRO A 253 17.11 15.90 17.46
C PRO A 253 16.77 14.69 16.58
N GLU A 254 17.42 14.62 15.43
CA GLU A 254 17.42 13.41 14.63
C GLU A 254 18.24 12.32 15.32
N GLU A 255 17.69 11.11 15.37
CA GLU A 255 18.37 9.92 15.84
C GLU A 255 18.36 8.89 14.73
N ARG A 256 19.51 8.73 14.07
CA ARG A 256 19.62 7.76 12.99
C ARG A 256 19.43 6.33 13.50
N VAL A 257 18.69 5.53 12.73
CA VAL A 257 18.53 4.11 12.98
C VAL A 257 19.12 3.30 11.85
N GLU A 258 19.64 2.11 12.16
CA GLU A 258 20.22 1.16 11.22
C GLU A 258 19.57 -0.20 11.38
N LEU A 259 19.23 -0.82 10.24
CA LEU A 259 18.77 -2.20 10.16
C LEU A 259 19.76 -2.98 9.30
N SER A 260 20.42 -3.98 9.90
CA SER A 260 21.28 -4.90 9.15
C SER A 260 20.46 -5.97 8.45
N ILE A 261 20.82 -6.28 7.21
CA ILE A 261 20.13 -7.27 6.39
C ILE A 261 21.13 -8.23 5.70
N ALA A 262 20.69 -9.48 5.55
CA ALA A 262 21.41 -10.53 4.87
C ALA A 262 20.58 -11.16 3.74
N ASP A 263 21.19 -12.02 2.97
CA ASP A 263 20.51 -12.79 1.92
C ASP A 263 19.36 -13.63 2.50
N GLY A 264 18.24 -13.68 1.80
CA GLY A 264 17.03 -14.36 2.27
C GLY A 264 16.15 -13.56 3.23
N ILE A 265 16.47 -12.27 3.50
CA ILE A 265 15.64 -11.40 4.34
C ILE A 265 14.17 -11.42 3.88
N ASP A 266 13.25 -11.47 4.82
CA ASP A 266 11.82 -11.31 4.55
C ASP A 266 11.54 -9.87 4.09
N ASP A 267 11.23 -9.70 2.82
CA ASP A 267 11.03 -8.40 2.18
C ASP A 267 9.77 -7.70 2.68
N ILE A 268 8.72 -8.43 3.04
CA ILE A 268 7.52 -7.83 3.64
C ILE A 268 7.85 -7.26 5.02
N ALA A 269 8.49 -8.05 5.90
CA ALA A 269 8.89 -7.60 7.22
C ALA A 269 9.88 -6.43 7.15
N LEU A 270 10.81 -6.48 6.19
CA LEU A 270 11.75 -5.39 5.90
C LEU A 270 11.02 -4.10 5.54
N ALA A 271 10.07 -4.17 4.58
CA ALA A 271 9.32 -3.00 4.15
C ALA A 271 8.49 -2.40 5.29
N LEU A 272 7.77 -3.24 6.03
CA LEU A 272 6.96 -2.82 7.19
C LEU A 272 7.82 -2.13 8.27
N THR A 273 9.03 -2.63 8.51
CA THR A 273 9.93 -2.04 9.51
C THR A 273 10.53 -0.73 9.02
N VAL A 274 11.13 -0.73 7.83
CA VAL A 274 11.89 0.41 7.30
C VAL A 274 10.99 1.63 7.09
N ASP A 275 9.83 1.44 6.46
CA ASP A 275 8.91 2.55 6.20
C ASP A 275 8.31 3.10 7.50
N THR A 276 7.94 2.23 8.44
CA THR A 276 7.39 2.65 9.73
C THR A 276 8.36 3.54 10.52
N TRP A 277 9.63 3.17 10.60
CA TRP A 277 10.64 3.99 11.28
C TRP A 277 10.90 5.32 10.57
N ALA A 278 10.95 5.34 9.25
CA ALA A 278 11.18 6.56 8.47
C ALA A 278 10.07 7.61 8.68
N ARG A 279 8.84 7.18 8.89
CA ARG A 279 7.68 8.08 9.11
C ARG A 279 7.70 8.83 10.44
N THR A 280 8.64 8.54 11.32
CA THR A 280 8.82 9.30 12.58
C THR A 280 9.22 10.76 12.34
N LEU A 281 9.80 11.09 11.19
CA LEU A 281 10.46 12.36 10.84
C LEU A 281 11.66 12.71 11.73
N ARG A 282 12.07 11.76 12.58
CA ARG A 282 13.20 11.89 13.52
C ARG A 282 14.26 10.83 13.31
N SER A 283 13.91 9.76 12.60
CA SER A 283 14.79 8.60 12.44
C SER A 283 15.11 8.39 10.96
N PRO A 284 16.08 9.11 10.40
CA PRO A 284 16.66 8.70 9.14
C PRO A 284 17.10 7.25 9.26
N ILE A 285 16.48 6.36 8.49
CA ILE A 285 16.78 4.93 8.53
C ILE A 285 17.76 4.57 7.42
N ALA A 286 18.80 3.82 7.79
CA ALA A 286 19.74 3.22 6.87
C ALA A 286 19.58 1.70 6.90
N VAL A 287 19.56 1.08 5.74
CA VAL A 287 19.60 -0.36 5.59
C VAL A 287 21.03 -0.76 5.26
N VAL A 288 21.66 -1.51 6.17
CA VAL A 288 23.07 -1.90 6.10
C VAL A 288 23.14 -3.33 5.61
N PHE A 289 23.83 -3.54 4.53
CA PHE A 289 24.06 -4.87 3.94
C PHE A 289 25.24 -5.52 4.64
N GLU A 290 25.08 -6.76 5.10
CA GLU A 290 26.19 -7.53 5.71
C GLU A 290 27.31 -7.83 4.71
N THR A 291 26.99 -7.82 3.43
CA THR A 291 27.94 -7.95 2.32
C THR A 291 27.79 -6.79 1.36
N VAL A 292 28.87 -6.42 0.66
CA VAL A 292 28.88 -5.32 -0.35
C VAL A 292 28.21 -5.74 -1.66
N SER A 293 27.69 -6.95 -1.75
CA SER A 293 27.03 -7.53 -2.93
C SER A 293 25.53 -7.30 -2.91
N PRO A 294 24.86 -7.25 -4.08
CA PRO A 294 23.42 -7.37 -4.13
C PRO A 294 22.96 -8.63 -3.39
N LEU A 295 21.85 -8.53 -2.65
CA LEU A 295 21.24 -9.67 -1.98
C LEU A 295 19.85 -9.98 -2.56
N ARG A 296 19.42 -11.23 -2.40
CA ARG A 296 18.06 -11.64 -2.77
C ARG A 296 17.21 -11.76 -1.51
N THR A 297 16.00 -11.23 -1.59
CA THR A 297 15.02 -11.39 -0.52
C THR A 297 14.39 -12.79 -0.57
N ARG A 298 13.60 -13.11 0.46
CA ARG A 298 12.82 -14.35 0.55
C ARG A 298 11.93 -14.57 -0.69
N HIS A 299 11.31 -13.52 -1.21
CA HIS A 299 10.46 -13.59 -2.41
C HIS A 299 11.22 -13.21 -3.69
N ALA A 300 12.55 -13.36 -3.68
CA ALA A 300 13.43 -13.24 -4.84
C ALA A 300 13.57 -11.83 -5.45
N LEU A 301 13.21 -10.76 -4.75
CA LEU A 301 13.62 -9.42 -5.13
C LEU A 301 15.13 -9.24 -4.95
N THR A 302 15.77 -8.53 -5.87
CA THR A 302 17.19 -8.20 -5.76
C THR A 302 17.37 -6.79 -5.21
N LEU A 303 17.93 -6.68 -4.01
CA LEU A 303 18.26 -5.41 -3.38
C LEU A 303 19.70 -5.02 -3.67
N LEU A 304 19.92 -3.74 -3.92
CA LEU A 304 21.24 -3.19 -4.24
C LEU A 304 21.80 -2.45 -3.02
N PRO A 305 23.07 -2.69 -2.67
CA PRO A 305 23.69 -2.00 -1.56
C PRO A 305 23.72 -0.49 -1.79
N GLN A 306 23.63 0.24 -0.70
CA GLN A 306 23.74 1.69 -0.66
C GLN A 306 24.78 2.06 0.40
N GLU A 307 25.45 3.18 0.21
CA GLU A 307 26.32 3.73 1.23
C GLU A 307 25.49 4.17 2.44
N ALA A 308 25.78 3.61 3.59
CA ALA A 308 25.21 4.08 4.84
C ALA A 308 25.85 5.43 5.20
N PRO A 309 25.07 6.43 5.62
CA PRO A 309 25.63 7.68 6.11
C PRO A 309 26.59 7.43 7.28
N ALA A 310 27.71 8.13 7.34
CA ALA A 310 28.66 8.03 8.47
C ALA A 310 28.08 8.61 9.76
N GLY A 311 28.51 8.11 10.93
CA GLY A 311 28.15 8.59 12.25
C GLY A 311 27.42 7.56 13.11
N GLU A 312 27.11 7.92 14.36
CA GLU A 312 26.40 7.03 15.29
C GLU A 312 24.98 6.76 14.84
N ALA A 313 24.54 5.51 15.00
CA ALA A 313 23.18 5.09 14.74
C ALA A 313 22.72 4.06 15.77
N ARG A 314 21.45 4.10 16.11
CA ARG A 314 20.79 3.05 16.87
C ARG A 314 20.57 1.85 15.98
N ARG A 315 21.07 0.70 16.36
CA ARG A 315 20.80 -0.55 15.66
C ARG A 315 19.43 -1.09 16.05
N LEU A 316 18.61 -1.37 15.04
CA LEU A 316 17.35 -2.08 15.23
C LEU A 316 17.62 -3.58 15.43
N PRO A 317 16.75 -4.28 16.16
CA PRO A 317 16.82 -5.74 16.24
C PRO A 317 16.76 -6.37 14.85
N PRO A 318 17.43 -7.51 14.64
CA PRO A 318 17.31 -8.26 13.40
C PRO A 318 15.88 -8.76 13.20
N LEU A 319 15.50 -8.98 11.95
CA LEU A 319 14.16 -9.47 11.60
C LEU A 319 14.06 -10.99 11.55
N ASP A 320 15.16 -11.70 11.84
CA ASP A 320 15.18 -13.17 11.84
C ASP A 320 14.21 -13.74 12.88
N GLY A 321 13.33 -14.63 12.42
CA GLY A 321 12.32 -15.26 13.27
C GLY A 321 11.15 -14.36 13.67
N VAL A 322 11.10 -13.14 13.18
CA VAL A 322 9.93 -12.25 13.36
C VAL A 322 8.82 -12.75 12.44
N PRO A 323 7.60 -13.04 12.95
CA PRO A 323 6.47 -13.33 12.07
C PRO A 323 6.20 -12.13 11.16
N THR A 324 6.11 -12.37 9.86
CA THR A 324 6.15 -11.36 8.80
C THR A 324 5.26 -10.14 9.10
N MET A 325 3.99 -10.36 9.40
CA MET A 325 3.04 -9.26 9.60
C MET A 325 3.13 -8.61 10.99
N GLN A 326 3.79 -9.24 11.95
CA GLN A 326 4.05 -8.62 13.26
C GLN A 326 5.16 -7.56 13.21
N ALA A 327 5.92 -7.51 12.13
CA ALA A 327 7.01 -6.52 11.96
C ALA A 327 6.49 -5.06 12.10
N LEU A 328 5.28 -4.78 11.65
CA LEU A 328 4.65 -3.46 11.78
C LEU A 328 4.38 -3.10 13.25
N ASP A 329 3.78 -4.01 14.00
CA ASP A 329 3.48 -3.80 15.43
C ASP A 329 4.76 -3.65 16.24
N LEU A 330 5.78 -4.46 15.95
CA LEU A 330 7.09 -4.39 16.61
C LEU A 330 7.79 -3.05 16.31
N ALA A 331 7.72 -2.57 15.07
CA ALA A 331 8.26 -1.27 14.70
C ALA A 331 7.53 -0.13 15.44
N LEU A 332 6.20 -0.15 15.50
CA LEU A 332 5.42 0.84 16.25
C LEU A 332 5.69 0.78 17.77
N ALA A 333 5.84 -0.42 18.32
CA ALA A 333 6.22 -0.60 19.73
C ALA A 333 7.65 -0.07 19.99
N GLY A 334 8.60 -0.32 19.10
CA GLY A 334 9.94 0.23 19.15
C GLY A 334 9.93 1.77 19.12
N ILE A 335 9.16 2.37 18.21
CA ILE A 335 8.98 3.83 18.12
C ILE A 335 8.36 4.38 19.41
N ARG A 336 7.34 3.72 19.96
CA ARG A 336 6.73 4.12 21.23
C ARG A 336 7.73 4.14 22.37
N ASN A 337 8.54 3.11 22.50
CA ASN A 337 9.53 2.98 23.55
C ASN A 337 10.66 4.03 23.44
N ASN A 338 11.02 4.42 22.21
CA ASN A 338 12.12 5.37 21.98
C ASN A 338 11.67 6.84 21.89
N PHE A 339 10.50 7.10 21.30
CA PHE A 339 10.04 8.45 20.98
C PHE A 339 8.66 8.79 21.58
N GLY A 340 8.09 7.87 22.33
CA GLY A 340 6.82 8.06 23.05
C GLY A 340 5.58 7.83 22.19
N ASP A 341 4.43 7.75 22.89
CA ASP A 341 3.13 7.46 22.30
C ASP A 341 2.67 8.45 21.22
N ALA A 342 3.03 9.73 21.35
CA ALA A 342 2.62 10.74 20.37
C ALA A 342 3.23 10.46 18.99
N THR A 343 4.53 10.13 18.95
CA THR A 343 5.22 9.79 17.70
C THR A 343 4.70 8.48 17.13
N ALA A 344 4.49 7.44 17.96
CA ALA A 344 3.95 6.17 17.47
C ALA A 344 2.54 6.33 16.87
N ARG A 345 1.65 7.12 17.51
CA ARG A 345 0.33 7.45 16.96
C ARG A 345 0.41 8.25 15.67
N PHE A 346 1.34 9.19 15.59
CA PHE A 346 1.58 9.97 14.38
C PHE A 346 2.00 9.08 13.20
N VAL A 347 2.87 8.09 13.45
CA VAL A 347 3.29 7.12 12.42
C VAL A 347 2.12 6.22 12.03
N ALA A 348 1.38 5.67 13.00
CA ALA A 348 0.21 4.83 12.74
C ALA A 348 -0.86 5.57 11.90
N LEU A 349 -1.06 6.88 12.15
CA LEU A 349 -1.95 7.72 11.35
C LEU A 349 -1.50 7.83 9.88
N GLN A 350 -0.20 8.02 9.63
CA GLN A 350 0.35 8.09 8.27
C GLN A 350 0.23 6.75 7.53
N LEU A 351 0.35 5.65 8.25
CA LEU A 351 0.18 4.30 7.69
C LEU A 351 -1.29 3.92 7.49
N GLU A 352 -2.21 4.75 7.97
CA GLU A 352 -3.64 4.42 8.05
C GLU A 352 -3.89 3.12 8.83
N TYR A 353 -3.11 2.95 9.91
CA TYR A 353 -3.14 1.76 10.76
C TYR A 353 -4.07 1.98 11.95
N PRO A 354 -5.10 1.14 12.17
CA PRO A 354 -6.16 1.39 13.15
C PRO A 354 -5.65 1.52 14.59
N LYS A 355 -6.31 2.37 15.38
CA LYS A 355 -6.03 2.50 16.82
C LYS A 355 -6.33 1.18 17.53
N GLY A 356 -5.35 0.66 18.25
CA GLY A 356 -5.52 -0.52 19.11
C GLY A 356 -4.94 -1.82 18.57
N TYR A 357 -4.36 -1.83 17.39
CA TYR A 357 -3.63 -2.99 16.89
C TYR A 357 -2.31 -3.25 17.66
N ALA A 358 -1.68 -2.21 18.17
CA ALA A 358 -0.50 -2.33 19.04
C ALA A 358 -0.94 -2.39 20.52
N ARG A 359 -1.54 -3.49 20.95
CA ARG A 359 -1.80 -3.80 22.37
C ARG A 359 -0.85 -4.84 22.89
#